data_fbb72ae7300c49c8f5ac2b3d1ba26836
#
_entry.id   fbb72ae7300c49c8f5ac2b3d1ba26836
#
_cell.length_a   1.000
_cell.length_b   1.000
_cell.length_c   1.000
_cell.angle_alpha   90.00
_cell.angle_beta   90.00
_cell.angle_gamma   90.00
#
_symmetry.space_group_name_H-M   'P 1'
#
loop_
_entity.id
_entity.type
_entity.pdbx_description
1 polymer ?
#
loop_
_entity_poly.entity_id
_entity_poly.type
_entity_poly.pdbx_seq_one_letter_code
_entity_poly.pdbx_strand_id
1 'polypeptide(L)' 'IMFRLFKKKTELEKLEIEYKKLLELAFKMSTTNRTLSDQLTAQANSMLDKIEVLKSK' A
#
# COMPACT_ATOMS: atom_id res chain seq x y z
N ILE A 1 -20.47 -17.63 -2.15
CA ILE A 1 -20.81 -16.38 -1.50
C ILE A 1 -19.76 -16.01 -0.48
N MET A 2 -19.36 -16.96 0.31
CA MET A 2 -18.27 -16.76 1.24
C MET A 2 -16.99 -16.37 0.54
N PHE A 3 -16.82 -16.88 -0.66
CA PHE A 3 -15.64 -16.55 -1.46
C PHE A 3 -15.54 -15.06 -1.75
N ARG A 4 -16.67 -14.40 -1.94
CA ARG A 4 -16.65 -12.98 -2.24
C ARG A 4 -16.14 -12.17 -1.06
N LEU A 5 -16.59 -12.52 0.11
CA LEU A 5 -16.13 -11.85 1.33
C LEU A 5 -14.65 -12.10 1.53
N PHE A 6 -14.24 -13.32 1.28
CA PHE A 6 -12.84 -13.71 1.38
C PHE A 6 -11.99 -12.92 0.39
N LYS A 7 -12.49 -12.78 -0.83
CA LYS A 7 -11.78 -12.04 -1.86
C LYS A 7 -11.58 -10.58 -1.46
N LYS A 8 -12.63 -9.97 -0.93
CA LYS A 8 -12.54 -8.58 -0.50
C LYS A 8 -11.51 -8.41 0.59
N LYS A 9 -11.53 -9.30 1.56
CA LYS A 9 -10.55 -9.25 2.63
C LYS A 9 -9.15 -9.43 2.09
N THR A 10 -8.99 -10.38 1.18
CA THR A 10 -7.68 -10.67 0.60
C THR A 10 -7.14 -9.45 -0.15
N GLU A 11 -8.01 -8.75 -0.87
CA GLU A 11 -7.58 -7.57 -1.60
C GLU A 11 -7.10 -6.48 -0.64
N LEU A 12 -7.86 -6.25 0.40
CA LEU A 12 -7.49 -5.24 1.39
C LEU A 12 -6.18 -5.61 2.06
N GLU A 13 -6.04 -6.86 2.44
CA GLU A 13 -4.81 -7.32 3.08
C GLU A 13 -3.61 -7.15 2.17
N LYS A 14 -3.78 -7.49 0.89
CA LYS A 14 -2.69 -7.34 -0.07
C LYS A 14 -2.28 -5.88 -0.20
N LEU A 15 -3.25 -5.00 -0.29
CA LEU A 15 -2.96 -3.57 -0.41
C LEU A 15 -2.24 -3.07 0.82
N GLU A 16 -2.65 -3.51 1.99
CA GLU A 16 -2.01 -3.10 3.22
C GLU A 16 -0.57 -3.58 3.29
N ILE A 17 -0.33 -4.81 2.86
CA ILE A 17 1.02 -5.37 2.85
C ILE A 17 1.89 -4.58 1.87
N GLU A 18 1.38 -4.33 0.68
CA GLU A 18 2.12 -3.57 -0.32
C GLU A 18 2.41 -2.16 0.17
N TYR A 19 1.44 -1.53 0.81
CA TYR A 19 1.61 -0.21 1.37
C TYR A 19 2.76 -0.20 2.38
N LYS A 20 2.77 -1.16 3.27
CA LYS A 20 3.85 -1.26 4.27
C LYS A 20 5.19 -1.48 3.61
N LYS A 21 5.23 -2.35 2.60
CA LYS A 21 6.48 -2.60 1.88
C LYS A 21 7.00 -1.34 1.20
N LEU A 22 6.11 -0.58 0.59
CA LEU A 22 6.50 0.66 -0.06
C LEU A 22 7.07 1.65 0.94
N LEU A 23 6.43 1.75 2.10
CA LEU A 23 6.94 2.64 3.15
C LEU A 23 8.31 2.20 3.65
N GLU A 24 8.49 0.90 3.82
CA GLU A 24 9.78 0.38 4.26
C GLU A 24 10.87 0.67 3.23
N LEU A 25 10.55 0.44 1.97
CA LEU A 25 11.51 0.72 0.91
C LEU A 25 11.82 2.21 0.82
N ALA A 26 10.78 3.04 0.95
CA ALA A 26 10.97 4.48 0.94
C ALA A 26 11.89 4.90 2.07
N PHE A 27 11.70 4.33 3.24
CA PHE A 27 12.52 4.64 4.39
C PHE A 27 13.97 4.24 4.14
N LYS A 28 14.18 3.03 3.60
CA LYS A 28 15.54 2.56 3.31
C LYS A 28 16.20 3.43 2.26
N MET A 29 15.46 3.81 1.24
CA MET A 29 16.03 4.60 0.15
C MET A 29 16.24 6.05 0.52
N SER A 30 15.61 6.50 1.61
CA SER A 30 15.74 7.90 2.02
C SER A 30 17.17 8.29 2.33
N THR A 31 18.01 7.33 2.69
CA THR A 31 19.40 7.59 2.97
C THR A 31 20.31 7.36 1.77
N THR A 32 19.85 6.59 0.77
CA THR A 32 20.68 6.26 -0.38
C THR A 32 20.20 6.91 -1.67
N ASN A 33 18.89 7.02 -1.85
CA ASN A 33 18.35 7.57 -3.10
C ASN A 33 17.04 8.30 -2.80
N ARG A 34 17.15 9.60 -2.62
CA ARG A 34 16.00 10.43 -2.26
C ARG A 34 14.94 10.44 -3.35
N THR A 35 15.37 10.50 -4.61
CA THR A 35 14.42 10.52 -5.72
C THR A 35 13.54 9.28 -5.70
N LEU A 36 14.17 8.13 -5.53
CA LEU A 36 13.44 6.87 -5.46
C LEU A 36 12.55 6.83 -4.21
N SER A 37 13.07 7.33 -3.10
CA SER A 37 12.29 7.39 -1.87
C SER A 37 11.01 8.21 -2.06
N ASP A 38 11.13 9.36 -2.73
CA ASP A 38 9.96 10.19 -3.00
C ASP A 38 8.95 9.48 -3.88
N GLN A 39 9.43 8.78 -4.89
CA GLN A 39 8.54 8.02 -5.77
C GLN A 39 7.82 6.92 -5.00
N LEU A 40 8.54 6.22 -4.15
CA LEU A 40 7.94 5.15 -3.36
C LEU A 40 6.91 5.71 -2.38
N THR A 41 7.19 6.86 -1.80
CA THR A 41 6.24 7.50 -0.90
C THR A 41 4.97 7.90 -1.64
N ALA A 42 5.12 8.42 -2.86
CA ALA A 42 3.97 8.79 -3.67
C ALA A 42 3.13 7.56 -3.99
N GLN A 43 3.78 6.45 -4.32
CA GLN A 43 3.07 5.21 -4.59
C GLN A 43 2.34 4.71 -3.35
N ALA A 44 2.99 4.81 -2.19
CA ALA A 44 2.36 4.39 -0.94
C ALA A 44 1.12 5.23 -0.66
N ASN A 45 1.18 6.53 -0.92
CA ASN A 45 0.02 7.40 -0.73
C ASN A 45 -1.12 7.00 -1.64
N SER A 46 -0.84 6.64 -2.88
CA SER A 46 -1.86 6.15 -3.79
C SER A 46 -2.49 4.86 -3.28
N MET A 47 -1.66 3.98 -2.74
CA MET A 47 -2.17 2.75 -2.16
C MET A 47 -3.06 3.03 -0.96
N LEU A 48 -2.68 4.01 -0.15
CA LEU A 48 -3.47 4.37 1.01
C LEU A 48 -4.86 4.85 0.60
N ASP A 49 -4.94 5.62 -0.47
CA ASP A 49 -6.24 6.06 -0.99
C ASP A 49 -7.12 4.87 -1.34
N LYS A 50 -6.55 3.89 -2.02
CA LYS A 50 -7.29 2.69 -2.39
C LYS A 50 -7.75 1.92 -1.17
N ILE A 51 -6.88 1.82 -0.17
CA ILE A 51 -7.20 1.12 1.06
C ILE A 51 -8.38 1.81 1.75
N GLU A 52 -8.35 3.14 1.81
CA GLU A 52 -9.42 3.89 2.46
C GLU A 52 -10.75 3.73 1.73
N VAL A 53 -10.71 3.71 0.41
CA VAL A 53 -11.92 3.50 -0.38
C VAL A 53 -12.52 2.13 -0.06
N LEU A 54 -11.67 1.10 0.01
CA LEU A 54 -12.14 -0.24 0.33
C LEU A 54 -12.70 -0.33 1.74
N LYS A 55 -12.07 0.37 2.67
CA LYS A 55 -12.52 0.35 4.06
C LYS A 55 -13.85 1.07 4.25
N SER A 56 -14.05 2.14 3.50
CA SER A 56 -15.28 2.92 3.64
C SER A 56 -16.48 2.25 2.99
N LYS A 57 -16.26 1.25 2.16
CA LYS A 57 -17.35 0.48 1.59
C LYS A 57 -17.76 -0.62 2.55
#